data_230c19692708689913437cff4d267fa7
#
_entry.id   230c19692708689913437cff4d267fa7
#
_cell.length_a   1.000
_cell.length_b   1.000
_cell.length_c   1.000
_cell.angle_alpha   90.00
_cell.angle_beta   90.00
_cell.angle_gamma   90.00
#
_symmetry.space_group_name_H-M   'P 1'
#
loop_
_entity.id
_entity.type
_entity.pdbx_description
1 polymer ?
#
loop_
_entity_poly.entity_id
_entity_poly.type
_entity_poly.pdbx_seq_one_letter_code
_entity_poly.pdbx_strand_id
1 'polypeptide(L)'
;MSGGRSPKRKGTRVERELVNELVALGLPCFRVPLSGAAGGQWSGDIHIPLLGRTRRVEVKVRGDGFKQLYSWIAGADLLALKADRRPPLMVLPLALVVELMLAAEHGSKATNSDAHPPP
;
A
#
# COMPACT_ATOMS: atom_id res chain seq x y z
N MET A 1 -10.87 20.65 -24.51
CA MET A 1 -11.34 19.38 -24.35
C MET A 1 -10.46 18.51 -23.55
N SER A 2 -10.95 17.81 -22.85
CA SER A 2 -10.18 17.12 -21.95
C SER A 2 -9.78 15.84 -22.48
N GLY A 3 -9.85 15.35 -23.35
CA GLY A 3 -9.35 14.11 -23.77
C GLY A 3 -8.82 13.18 -22.76
N GLY A 4 -8.75 13.60 -21.55
CA GLY A 4 -8.17 12.75 -20.55
C GLY A 4 -9.10 11.63 -20.13
N ARG A 5 -8.53 10.66 -19.47
CA ARG A 5 -9.32 9.59 -18.90
C ARG A 5 -10.06 10.10 -17.69
N SER A 6 -11.21 9.51 -17.43
CA SER A 6 -11.94 9.87 -16.24
C SER A 6 -11.10 9.51 -15.00
N PRO A 7 -11.33 10.18 -13.89
CA PRO A 7 -10.62 9.83 -12.66
C PRO A 7 -10.77 8.37 -12.28
N LYS A 8 -11.92 7.79 -12.56
CA LYS A 8 -12.17 6.39 -12.25
C LYS A 8 -11.26 5.47 -13.07
N ARG A 9 -11.11 5.75 -14.36
CA ARG A 9 -10.21 4.95 -15.20
C ARG A 9 -8.77 5.08 -14.76
N LYS A 10 -8.37 6.31 -14.43
CA LYS A 10 -7.01 6.55 -13.97
C LYS A 10 -6.73 5.77 -12.70
N GLY A 11 -7.65 5.80 -11.76
CA GLY A 11 -7.48 5.06 -10.51
C GLY A 11 -7.38 3.57 -10.75
N THR A 12 -8.24 3.03 -11.60
CA THR A 12 -8.22 1.61 -11.91
C THR A 12 -6.89 1.19 -12.54
N ARG A 13 -6.38 1.99 -13.44
CA ARG A 13 -5.11 1.70 -14.10
C ARG A 13 -3.97 1.66 -13.08
N VAL A 14 -3.92 2.66 -12.21
CA VAL A 14 -2.87 2.73 -11.21
C VAL A 14 -2.98 1.56 -10.23
N GLU A 15 -4.18 1.19 -9.84
CA GLU A 15 -4.38 0.02 -8.96
C GLU A 15 -3.83 -1.24 -9.59
N ARG A 16 -4.12 -1.46 -10.88
CA ARG A 16 -3.62 -2.65 -11.57
C ARG A 16 -2.11 -2.64 -11.67
N GLU A 17 -1.54 -1.49 -12.00
CA GLU A 17 -0.09 -1.37 -12.08
C GLU A 17 0.55 -1.65 -10.73
N LEU A 18 -0.04 -1.14 -9.67
CA LEU A 18 0.49 -1.33 -8.33
C LEU A 18 0.40 -2.79 -7.91
N VAL A 19 -0.71 -3.46 -8.19
CA VAL A 19 -0.83 -4.89 -7.90
C VAL A 19 0.24 -5.67 -8.64
N ASN A 20 0.41 -5.39 -9.94
CA ASN A 20 1.42 -6.10 -10.72
C ASN A 20 2.82 -5.88 -10.17
N GLU A 21 3.11 -4.66 -9.75
CA GLU A 21 4.41 -4.35 -9.19
C GLU A 21 4.63 -5.09 -7.87
N LEU A 22 3.64 -5.07 -6.99
CA LEU A 22 3.76 -5.75 -5.69
C LEU A 22 3.91 -7.25 -5.85
N VAL A 23 3.12 -7.84 -6.75
CA VAL A 23 3.23 -9.27 -7.01
C VAL A 23 4.61 -9.62 -7.55
N ALA A 24 5.12 -8.81 -8.47
CA ALA A 24 6.46 -9.03 -9.03
C ALA A 24 7.54 -8.93 -7.95
N LEU A 25 7.30 -8.15 -6.91
CA LEU A 25 8.27 -8.01 -5.81
C LEU A 25 8.09 -9.06 -4.71
N GLY A 26 7.18 -9.99 -4.89
CA GLY A 26 7.01 -11.08 -3.95
C GLY A 26 5.88 -10.91 -2.95
N LEU A 27 5.02 -9.93 -3.14
CA LEU A 27 3.90 -9.69 -2.24
C LEU A 27 2.60 -10.00 -2.95
N PRO A 28 2.01 -11.17 -2.73
CA PRO A 28 0.74 -11.49 -3.36
C PRO A 28 -0.32 -10.50 -2.90
N CYS A 29 -1.07 -9.99 -3.85
CA CYS A 29 -2.17 -9.09 -3.54
C CYS A 29 -3.15 -9.13 -4.69
N PHE A 30 -4.32 -8.57 -4.50
CA PHE A 30 -5.33 -8.59 -5.52
C PHE A 30 -6.22 -7.36 -5.38
N ARG A 31 -6.87 -7.06 -6.46
CA ARG A 31 -7.77 -5.93 -6.55
C ARG A 31 -9.20 -6.46 -6.57
N VAL A 32 -10.09 -5.82 -5.82
CA VAL A 32 -11.50 -6.17 -5.86
C VAL A 32 -12.13 -5.34 -6.97
N PRO A 33 -12.67 -5.98 -8.01
CA PRO A 33 -13.26 -5.21 -9.09
C PRO A 33 -14.44 -4.39 -8.59
N LEU A 34 -14.54 -3.19 -9.13
CA LEU A 34 -15.65 -2.34 -8.81
C LEU A 34 -16.90 -2.86 -9.49
N SER A 35 -17.92 -3.18 -8.72
CA SER A 35 -19.21 -3.49 -9.30
C SER A 35 -20.20 -2.47 -8.79
N GLY A 36 -21.17 -2.15 -9.58
CA GLY A 36 -22.10 -1.10 -9.20
C GLY A 36 -22.75 -1.35 -7.85
N ALA A 37 -23.21 -2.54 -7.65
CA ALA A 37 -23.92 -2.84 -6.42
C ALA A 37 -23.02 -2.85 -5.21
N ALA A 38 -21.80 -3.23 -5.40
CA ALA A 38 -20.90 -3.39 -4.28
C ALA A 38 -19.95 -2.22 -4.13
N GLY A 39 -20.20 -1.14 -4.83
CA GLY A 39 -19.22 -0.08 -4.91
C GLY A 39 -18.83 0.54 -3.59
N GLY A 40 -19.64 0.46 -2.58
CA GLY A 40 -19.37 1.22 -1.39
C GLY A 40 -18.06 0.86 -0.73
N GLN A 41 -18.04 -0.22 -0.02
CA GLN A 41 -16.88 -0.52 0.80
C GLN A 41 -15.79 -1.29 0.08
N TRP A 42 -16.07 -1.78 -1.10
CA TRP A 42 -15.09 -2.60 -1.81
C TRP A 42 -14.50 -1.94 -3.02
N SER A 43 -14.88 -0.71 -3.31
CA SER A 43 -14.52 -0.11 -4.57
C SER A 43 -13.08 0.34 -4.58
N GLY A 44 -12.36 -0.07 -5.60
CA GLY A 44 -11.06 0.50 -5.89
C GLY A 44 -9.97 0.17 -4.91
N ASP A 45 -10.10 -0.91 -4.18
CA ASP A 45 -9.11 -1.23 -3.17
C ASP A 45 -8.23 -2.38 -3.57
N ILE A 46 -7.03 -2.37 -3.06
CA ILE A 46 -6.12 -3.49 -3.16
C ILE A 46 -6.16 -4.24 -1.83
N HIS A 47 -6.16 -5.55 -1.89
CA HIS A 47 -6.15 -6.39 -0.72
C HIS A 47 -4.85 -7.17 -0.69
N ILE A 48 -4.19 -7.15 0.44
CA ILE A 48 -2.89 -7.79 0.59
C ILE A 48 -2.89 -8.62 1.87
N PRO A 49 -2.60 -9.92 1.79
CA PRO A 49 -2.43 -10.72 3.00
C PRO A 49 -1.15 -10.30 3.70
N LEU A 50 -1.27 -9.97 4.95
CA LEU A 50 -0.11 -9.50 5.69
C LEU A 50 -0.32 -9.77 7.18
N LEU A 51 0.65 -10.42 7.79
CA LEU A 51 0.63 -10.68 9.22
C LEU A 51 -0.65 -11.40 9.67
N GLY A 52 -1.01 -12.45 8.94
CA GLY A 52 -2.10 -13.31 9.35
C GLY A 52 -3.49 -12.89 8.94
N ARG A 53 -3.65 -11.81 8.24
CA ARG A 53 -4.97 -11.42 7.77
C ARG A 53 -4.87 -10.57 6.52
N THR A 54 -5.95 -10.49 5.78
CA THR A 54 -6.03 -9.66 4.59
C THR A 54 -6.23 -8.21 5.00
N ARG A 55 -5.38 -7.34 4.50
CA ARG A 55 -5.44 -5.92 4.80
C ARG A 55 -5.79 -5.14 3.55
N ARG A 56 -6.49 -4.05 3.76
CA ARG A 56 -6.97 -3.23 2.67
C ARG A 56 -6.02 -2.06 2.45
N VAL A 57 -5.67 -1.82 1.20
CA VAL A 57 -4.83 -0.69 0.82
C VAL A 57 -5.67 0.29 0.03
N GLU A 58 -5.82 1.48 0.55
CA GLU A 58 -6.56 2.54 -0.13
C GLU A 58 -5.62 3.23 -1.09
N VAL A 59 -6.01 3.35 -2.35
CA VAL A 59 -5.18 3.97 -3.37
C VAL A 59 -5.78 5.32 -3.74
N LYS A 60 -4.98 6.36 -3.60
CA LYS A 60 -5.37 7.70 -4.01
C LYS A 60 -4.40 8.20 -5.06
N VAL A 61 -4.93 8.70 -6.16
CA VAL A 61 -4.13 9.20 -7.27
C VAL A 61 -4.45 10.67 -7.48
N ARG A 62 -3.41 11.49 -7.49
CA ARG A 62 -3.55 12.92 -7.75
C ARG A 62 -2.44 13.32 -8.71
N GLY A 63 -2.81 14.03 -9.77
CA GLY A 63 -1.82 14.48 -10.73
C GLY A 63 -0.74 15.33 -10.09
N ASP A 64 -1.13 16.18 -9.15
CA ASP A 64 -0.21 17.09 -8.51
C ASP A 64 -0.50 17.27 -7.04
N GLY A 65 -1.40 16.48 -6.51
CA GLY A 65 -1.93 16.72 -5.17
C GLY A 65 -1.03 16.28 -4.04
N PHE A 66 0.01 15.49 -4.31
CA PHE A 66 0.89 14.98 -3.27
C PHE A 66 2.30 15.54 -3.36
N LYS A 67 2.46 16.63 -4.09
CA LYS A 67 3.76 17.26 -4.29
C LYS A 67 4.45 17.56 -2.97
N GLN A 68 3.69 18.02 -2.00
CA GLN A 68 4.24 18.38 -0.69
C GLN A 68 4.82 17.16 0.01
N LEU A 69 4.13 16.02 -0.07
CA LEU A 69 4.64 14.80 0.57
C LEU A 69 5.96 14.36 -0.04
N TYR A 70 6.05 14.40 -1.36
CA TYR A 70 7.30 14.05 -2.03
C TYR A 70 8.42 15.01 -1.65
N SER A 71 8.08 16.29 -1.52
CA SER A 71 9.06 17.28 -1.12
C SER A 71 9.55 17.04 0.31
N TRP A 72 8.63 16.76 1.21
CA TRP A 72 9.00 16.55 2.61
C TRP A 72 9.84 15.30 2.84
N ILE A 73 9.55 14.23 2.10
CA ILE A 73 10.29 12.99 2.32
C ILE A 73 11.63 12.96 1.60
N ALA A 74 11.88 13.91 0.69
CA ALA A 74 13.13 13.94 -0.05
C ALA A 74 14.30 14.03 0.94
N GLY A 75 15.28 13.17 0.79
CA GLY A 75 16.41 13.15 1.68
C GLY A 75 16.18 12.43 3.00
N ALA A 76 14.97 11.93 3.23
CA ALA A 76 14.68 11.15 4.42
C ALA A 76 14.26 9.75 4.00
N ASP A 77 14.26 8.82 4.92
CA ASP A 77 13.81 7.46 4.64
C ASP A 77 12.34 7.26 4.95
N LEU A 78 11.83 8.00 5.90
CA LEU A 78 10.46 7.90 6.36
C LEU A 78 9.92 9.29 6.61
N LEU A 79 8.62 9.43 6.49
CA LEU A 79 7.98 10.70 6.80
C LEU A 79 6.86 10.44 7.80
N ALA A 80 6.86 11.15 8.90
CA ALA A 80 5.79 11.06 9.88
C ALA A 80 4.86 12.25 9.74
N LEU A 81 3.58 12.00 9.74
CA LEU A 81 2.56 13.04 9.68
C LEU A 81 1.79 13.03 10.99
N LYS A 82 1.62 14.19 11.59
CA LYS A 82 0.93 14.26 12.86
C LYS A 82 0.01 15.47 12.89
N ALA A 83 -1.24 15.22 13.10
CA ALA A 83 -2.22 16.29 13.36
C ALA A 83 -2.59 16.29 14.82
N ASP A 84 -3.10 17.42 15.28
CA ASP A 84 -3.51 17.53 16.68
C ASP A 84 -4.56 16.50 17.01
N ARG A 85 -4.39 15.84 18.14
CA ARG A 85 -5.36 14.90 18.69
C ARG A 85 -5.62 13.70 17.79
N ARG A 86 -4.73 13.40 16.87
CA ARG A 86 -4.87 12.23 16.02
C ARG A 86 -3.57 11.42 16.07
N PRO A 87 -3.69 10.12 15.91
CA PRO A 87 -2.47 9.29 15.88
C PRO A 87 -1.62 9.67 14.68
N PRO A 88 -0.31 9.55 14.79
CA PRO A 88 0.54 9.85 13.65
C PRO A 88 0.39 8.80 12.55
N LEU A 89 0.67 9.23 11.34
CA LEU A 89 0.75 8.35 10.19
C LEU A 89 2.18 8.34 9.69
N MET A 90 2.59 7.22 9.10
CA MET A 90 3.92 7.13 8.50
C MET A 90 3.78 6.95 7.01
N VAL A 91 4.58 7.67 6.26
CA VAL A 91 4.66 7.56 4.80
C VAL A 91 6.04 6.98 4.48
N LEU A 92 6.05 5.94 3.68
CA LEU A 92 7.29 5.24 3.32
C LEU A 92 7.33 5.05 1.81
N PRO A 93 8.54 5.09 1.22
CA PRO A 93 8.66 4.66 -0.17
C PRO A 93 8.27 3.21 -0.33
N LEU A 94 7.72 2.87 -1.48
CA LEU A 94 7.27 1.51 -1.73
C LEU A 94 8.38 0.48 -1.50
N ALA A 95 9.60 0.78 -1.94
CA ALA A 95 10.70 -0.16 -1.76
C ALA A 95 10.92 -0.54 -0.30
N LEU A 96 10.83 0.43 0.59
CA LEU A 96 11.01 0.16 2.02
C LEU A 96 9.83 -0.63 2.58
N VAL A 97 8.62 -0.31 2.14
CA VAL A 97 7.45 -1.06 2.57
C VAL A 97 7.59 -2.53 2.19
N VAL A 98 8.02 -2.79 0.95
CA VAL A 98 8.22 -4.17 0.50
C VAL A 98 9.26 -4.89 1.35
N GLU A 99 10.38 -4.23 1.63
CA GLU A 99 11.40 -4.84 2.49
C GLU A 99 10.84 -5.19 3.85
N LEU A 100 10.10 -4.28 4.45
CA LEU A 100 9.53 -4.54 5.77
C LEU A 100 8.51 -5.67 5.73
N MET A 101 7.69 -5.71 4.70
CA MET A 101 6.68 -6.77 4.60
C MET A 101 7.31 -8.13 4.39
N LEU A 102 8.31 -8.21 3.53
CA LEU A 102 9.00 -9.48 3.31
C LEU A 102 9.76 -9.92 4.55
N ALA A 103 10.39 -9.00 5.24
CA ALA A 103 11.08 -9.33 6.49
C ALA A 103 10.10 -9.81 7.55
N ALA A 104 8.92 -9.20 7.63
CA ALA A 104 7.93 -9.63 8.59
C ALA A 104 7.45 -11.06 8.30
N GLU A 105 7.23 -11.39 7.03
CA GLU A 105 6.81 -12.73 6.66
C GLU A 105 7.92 -13.75 6.95
N HIS A 106 9.14 -13.43 6.59
CA HIS A 106 10.27 -14.31 6.86
C HIS A 106 10.52 -14.44 8.37
N GLY A 107 10.43 -13.35 9.08
CA GLY A 107 10.61 -13.36 10.52
C GLY A 107 9.56 -14.21 11.21
N SER A 108 8.31 -14.12 10.76
CA SER A 108 7.25 -14.93 11.30
C SER A 108 7.52 -16.41 11.06
N LYS A 109 7.94 -16.77 9.86
CA LYS A 109 8.28 -18.16 9.54
C LYS A 109 9.48 -18.63 10.35
N ALA A 110 10.50 -17.82 10.44
CA ALA A 110 11.69 -18.17 11.19
C ALA A 110 11.38 -18.36 12.66
N THR A 111 10.55 -17.50 13.22
CA THR A 111 10.14 -17.63 14.60
C THR A 111 9.40 -18.94 14.83
N ASN A 112 8.53 -19.29 13.91
CA ASN A 112 7.79 -20.54 14.03
C ASN A 112 8.71 -21.75 13.92
N SER A 113 9.69 -21.71 13.04
CA SER A 113 10.55 -22.87 12.88
C SER A 113 11.58 -22.96 13.98
N ASP A 114 12.09 -21.86 14.46
CA ASP A 114 13.08 -21.92 15.50
C ASP A 114 12.49 -22.03 16.87
N ALA A 115 11.36 -21.51 17.07
CA ALA A 115 10.54 -21.71 18.25
C ALA A 115 11.27 -21.58 19.57
N HIS A 116 12.47 -21.10 19.61
CA HIS A 116 13.16 -20.96 20.88
C HIS A 116 14.00 -19.71 20.84
N PRO A 117 14.02 -19.01 21.93
CA PRO A 117 14.84 -17.83 21.99
C PRO A 117 16.29 -18.21 22.08
N PRO A 118 17.16 -17.38 21.65
CA PRO A 118 18.57 -17.63 21.84
C PRO A 118 18.89 -17.63 23.33
N PRO A 119 19.90 -18.34 23.70
CA PRO A 119 20.28 -18.42 25.10
C PRO A 119 20.66 -17.09 25.67
#